data_91c3c2805b9f41995a9b7c5812c2f5c0
#
_entry.id   91c3c2805b9f41995a9b7c5812c2f5c0
#
_cell.length_a   1.000
_cell.length_b   1.000
_cell.length_c   1.000
_cell.angle_alpha   90.00
_cell.angle_beta   90.00
_cell.angle_gamma   90.00
#
_symmetry.space_group_name_H-M   'P 1'
#
loop_
_entity.id
_entity.type
_entity.pdbx_description
1 polymer ?
#
loop_
_entity_poly.entity_id
_entity_poly.type
_entity_poly.pdbx_seq_one_letter_code
_entity_poly.pdbx_strand_id
1 'polypeptide(L)'
;KMKSAIDRQRNKKGRDFETRIADLLRDSGYEAVKERLRRIGEYDFRKLDGRDLGDIDVFALDVKNRKIVLIEAKNLEVARTPTELRNEVKQLIGPGNSAIERLKEREDWIRSHMNTVLTEFKIHNRNGWFTQAIVVVSHPILSEYLRHDANIPVIPIEKLESHLSTTK
;
A
#
# COMPACT_ATOMS: atom_id res chain seq x y z
N LYS A 1 18.61 -24.22 9.37
CA LYS A 1 17.28 -24.80 9.02
C LYS A 1 16.11 -24.09 9.74
N MET A 2 16.23 -23.74 11.04
CA MET A 2 15.16 -23.09 11.82
C MET A 2 14.84 -21.66 11.35
N LYS A 3 15.86 -20.83 11.05
CA LYS A 3 15.70 -19.46 10.55
C LYS A 3 14.88 -19.41 9.26
N SER A 4 15.09 -20.33 8.33
CA SER A 4 14.35 -20.42 7.05
C SER A 4 12.88 -20.84 7.22
N ALA A 5 12.51 -21.53 8.29
CA ALA A 5 11.12 -21.90 8.58
C ALA A 5 10.35 -20.69 9.15
N ILE A 6 10.97 -19.92 10.03
CA ILE A 6 10.41 -18.68 10.60
C ILE A 6 10.19 -17.64 9.48
N ASP A 7 11.18 -17.47 8.59
CA ASP A 7 11.06 -16.53 7.46
C ASP A 7 9.94 -16.96 6.50
N ARG A 8 9.78 -18.25 6.23
CA ARG A 8 8.67 -18.77 5.42
C ARG A 8 7.31 -18.52 6.07
N GLN A 9 7.19 -18.73 7.38
CA GLN A 9 5.95 -18.48 8.10
C GLN A 9 5.60 -16.99 8.13
N ARG A 10 6.59 -16.11 8.34
CA ARG A 10 6.41 -14.66 8.30
C ARG A 10 5.96 -14.19 6.91
N ASN A 11 6.58 -14.69 5.85
CA ASN A 11 6.22 -14.39 4.47
C ASN A 11 4.80 -14.88 4.13
N LYS A 12 4.41 -16.05 4.63
CA LYS A 12 3.04 -16.58 4.46
C LYS A 12 2.03 -15.66 5.13
N LYS A 13 2.23 -15.32 6.41
CA LYS A 13 1.35 -14.38 7.15
C LYS A 13 1.22 -13.03 6.47
N GLY A 14 2.31 -12.50 5.87
CA GLY A 14 2.28 -11.27 5.10
C GLY A 14 1.36 -11.39 3.88
N ARG A 15 1.50 -12.46 3.09
CA ARG A 15 0.66 -12.73 1.92
C ARG A 15 -0.81 -12.89 2.28
N ASP A 16 -1.09 -13.67 3.31
CA ASP A 16 -2.47 -13.88 3.78
C ASP A 16 -3.12 -12.54 4.17
N PHE A 17 -2.34 -11.60 4.71
CA PHE A 17 -2.79 -10.27 5.05
C PHE A 17 -3.04 -9.38 3.81
N GLU A 18 -2.14 -9.41 2.83
CA GLU A 18 -2.33 -8.73 1.52
C GLU A 18 -3.61 -9.22 0.84
N THR A 19 -3.82 -10.54 0.79
CA THR A 19 -5.03 -11.14 0.21
C THR A 19 -6.29 -10.72 0.94
N ARG A 20 -6.28 -10.69 2.28
CA ARG A 20 -7.42 -10.21 3.08
C ARG A 20 -7.78 -8.75 2.75
N ILE A 21 -6.80 -7.89 2.57
CA ILE A 21 -7.03 -6.49 2.14
C ILE A 21 -7.62 -6.45 0.73
N ALA A 22 -7.08 -7.25 -0.19
CA ALA A 22 -7.56 -7.31 -1.56
C ALA A 22 -9.01 -7.81 -1.63
N ASP A 23 -9.39 -8.81 -0.86
CA ASP A 23 -10.75 -9.33 -0.79
C ASP A 23 -11.72 -8.28 -0.25
N LEU A 24 -11.34 -7.57 0.81
CA LEU A 24 -12.12 -6.47 1.37
C LEU A 24 -12.41 -5.37 0.31
N LEU A 25 -11.42 -5.02 -0.53
CA LEU A 25 -11.63 -4.06 -1.60
C LEU A 25 -12.54 -4.61 -2.71
N ARG A 26 -12.42 -5.90 -3.06
CA ARG A 26 -13.33 -6.56 -4.03
C ARG A 26 -14.77 -6.54 -3.52
N ASP A 27 -14.97 -6.88 -2.25
CA ASP A 27 -16.29 -6.89 -1.61
C ASP A 27 -16.87 -5.46 -1.50
N SER A 28 -16.01 -4.45 -1.38
CA SER A 28 -16.39 -3.02 -1.39
C SER A 28 -16.66 -2.47 -2.79
N GLY A 29 -16.59 -3.30 -3.86
CA GLY A 29 -16.99 -2.93 -5.21
C GLY A 29 -15.90 -2.25 -6.06
N TYR A 30 -14.63 -2.40 -5.72
CA TYR A 30 -13.53 -1.95 -6.58
C TYR A 30 -13.43 -2.85 -7.83
N GLU A 31 -13.39 -2.27 -9.02
CA GLU A 31 -13.52 -2.99 -10.29
C GLU A 31 -12.25 -3.76 -10.68
N ALA A 32 -11.07 -3.28 -10.28
CA ALA A 32 -9.82 -3.98 -10.52
C ALA A 32 -8.96 -3.96 -9.27
N VAL A 33 -8.75 -5.14 -8.68
CA VAL A 33 -7.87 -5.33 -7.52
C VAL A 33 -6.73 -6.26 -7.90
N LYS A 34 -5.50 -5.79 -7.75
CA LYS A 34 -4.26 -6.54 -8.03
C LYS A 34 -3.40 -6.62 -6.78
N GLU A 35 -2.96 -7.81 -6.45
CA GLU A 35 -1.97 -8.06 -5.40
C GLU A 35 -0.58 -8.08 -6.02
N ARG A 36 0.40 -7.50 -5.32
CA ARG A 36 1.82 -7.49 -5.70
C ARG A 36 2.07 -7.00 -7.11
N LEU A 37 1.50 -5.86 -7.42
CA LEU A 37 1.67 -5.25 -8.72
C LEU A 37 3.11 -4.72 -8.86
N ARG A 38 3.90 -5.29 -9.78
CA ARG A 38 5.30 -4.92 -10.05
C ARG A 38 5.50 -4.09 -11.30
N ARG A 39 4.53 -4.12 -12.21
CA ARG A 39 4.59 -3.44 -13.50
C ARG A 39 3.20 -3.04 -13.98
N ILE A 40 3.18 -2.05 -14.84
CA ILE A 40 2.01 -1.63 -15.61
C ILE A 40 2.35 -1.79 -17.09
N GLY A 41 1.68 -2.73 -17.76
CA GLY A 41 2.05 -3.14 -19.12
C GLY A 41 3.52 -3.61 -19.18
N GLU A 42 4.33 -2.93 -19.97
CA GLU A 42 5.77 -3.23 -20.11
C GLU A 42 6.65 -2.44 -19.13
N TYR A 43 6.09 -1.53 -18.33
CA TYR A 43 6.84 -0.63 -17.45
C TYR A 43 6.94 -1.17 -16.04
N ASP A 44 8.15 -1.48 -15.59
CA ASP A 44 8.45 -1.75 -14.19
C ASP A 44 8.42 -0.44 -13.37
N PHE A 45 8.10 -0.53 -12.09
CA PHE A 45 8.18 0.62 -11.18
C PHE A 45 9.64 0.98 -10.92
N ARG A 46 10.16 1.97 -11.66
CA ARG A 46 11.55 2.43 -11.55
C ARG A 46 11.62 3.95 -11.48
N LYS A 47 12.58 4.45 -10.72
CA LYS A 47 12.95 5.87 -10.75
C LYS A 47 13.71 6.21 -12.04
N LEU A 48 13.85 7.50 -12.31
CA LEU A 48 14.64 8.01 -13.44
C LEU A 48 16.10 7.56 -13.40
N ASP A 49 16.66 7.33 -12.20
CA ASP A 49 18.01 6.78 -11.97
C ASP A 49 18.10 5.26 -12.15
N GLY A 50 16.99 4.59 -12.52
CA GLY A 50 16.89 3.14 -12.72
C GLY A 50 16.64 2.34 -11.44
N ARG A 51 16.56 2.95 -10.26
CA ARG A 51 16.29 2.27 -8.99
C ARG A 51 14.92 1.63 -8.99
N ASP A 52 14.86 0.34 -8.66
CA ASP A 52 13.62 -0.43 -8.50
C ASP A 52 12.84 0.08 -7.27
N LEU A 53 11.57 0.41 -7.46
CA LEU A 53 10.66 0.84 -6.41
C LEU A 53 9.93 -0.33 -5.71
N GLY A 54 10.14 -1.55 -6.20
CA GLY A 54 9.46 -2.76 -5.73
C GLY A 54 8.00 -2.85 -6.16
N ASP A 55 7.28 -3.77 -5.55
CA ASP A 55 5.87 -4.02 -5.81
C ASP A 55 4.93 -3.16 -4.93
N ILE A 56 3.74 -2.89 -5.43
CA ILE A 56 2.61 -2.35 -4.66
C ILE A 56 1.88 -3.56 -4.08
N ASP A 57 1.77 -3.66 -2.75
CA ASP A 57 1.20 -4.84 -2.10
C ASP A 57 -0.25 -5.07 -2.52
N VAL A 58 -1.09 -4.02 -2.51
CA VAL A 58 -2.43 -4.06 -3.10
C VAL A 58 -2.70 -2.79 -3.88
N PHE A 59 -3.11 -2.94 -5.13
CA PHE A 59 -3.52 -1.89 -6.04
C PHE A 59 -4.99 -2.08 -6.38
N ALA A 60 -5.80 -1.02 -6.36
CA ALA A 60 -7.21 -1.09 -6.69
C ALA A 60 -7.71 0.13 -7.47
N LEU A 61 -8.67 -0.10 -8.36
CA LEU A 61 -9.36 0.93 -9.14
C LEU A 61 -10.81 1.06 -8.68
N ASP A 62 -11.19 2.28 -8.35
CA ASP A 62 -12.58 2.71 -8.19
C ASP A 62 -12.95 3.58 -9.40
N VAL A 63 -13.52 2.94 -10.41
CA VAL A 63 -13.86 3.61 -11.69
C VAL A 63 -14.97 4.64 -11.48
N LYS A 64 -15.91 4.34 -10.60
CA LYS A 64 -17.04 5.23 -10.28
C LYS A 64 -16.55 6.57 -9.72
N ASN A 65 -15.61 6.53 -8.79
CA ASN A 65 -15.05 7.72 -8.14
C ASN A 65 -13.77 8.23 -8.81
N ARG A 66 -13.29 7.57 -9.88
CA ARG A 66 -12.05 7.87 -10.60
C ARG A 66 -10.83 7.90 -9.68
N LYS A 67 -10.74 6.92 -8.83
CA LYS A 67 -9.73 6.82 -7.77
C LYS A 67 -8.86 5.58 -7.97
N ILE A 68 -7.56 5.75 -7.81
CA ILE A 68 -6.58 4.67 -7.72
C ILE A 68 -6.13 4.57 -6.27
N VAL A 69 -6.32 3.41 -5.67
CA VAL A 69 -5.87 3.14 -4.30
C VAL A 69 -4.61 2.30 -4.33
N LEU A 70 -3.58 2.76 -3.61
CA LEU A 70 -2.31 2.06 -3.42
C LEU A 70 -2.16 1.72 -1.94
N ILE A 71 -1.95 0.46 -1.63
CA ILE A 71 -1.80 0.00 -0.26
C ILE A 71 -0.45 -0.67 -0.07
N GLU A 72 0.26 -0.23 0.95
CA GLU A 72 1.38 -0.95 1.57
C GLU A 72 0.85 -1.71 2.79
N ALA A 73 0.93 -3.02 2.80
CA ALA A 73 0.40 -3.88 3.86
C ALA A 73 1.48 -4.23 4.88
N LYS A 74 1.23 -3.99 6.17
CA LYS A 74 2.16 -4.31 7.26
C LYS A 74 1.49 -5.19 8.30
N ASN A 75 1.81 -6.48 8.26
CA ASN A 75 1.40 -7.41 9.31
C ASN A 75 2.42 -7.35 10.45
N LEU A 76 2.22 -6.41 11.37
CA LEU A 76 3.10 -6.15 12.50
C LEU A 76 2.64 -6.92 13.74
N GLU A 77 3.57 -7.30 14.60
CA GLU A 77 3.25 -7.75 15.95
C GLU A 77 3.12 -6.54 16.87
N VAL A 78 2.24 -6.62 17.87
CA VAL A 78 2.07 -5.52 18.85
C VAL A 78 3.37 -5.29 19.59
N ALA A 79 3.90 -4.06 19.54
CA ALA A 79 5.08 -3.68 20.27
C ALA A 79 4.82 -3.73 21.79
N ARG A 80 5.63 -4.50 22.50
CA ARG A 80 5.52 -4.73 23.96
C ARG A 80 6.63 -4.02 24.73
N THR A 81 7.67 -3.57 24.05
CA THR A 81 8.83 -2.91 24.63
C THR A 81 9.13 -1.59 23.90
N PRO A 82 9.79 -0.63 24.56
CA PRO A 82 10.21 0.62 23.90
C PRO A 82 11.09 0.40 22.66
N THR A 83 11.90 -0.67 22.65
CA THR A 83 12.74 -1.02 21.51
C THR A 83 11.92 -1.50 20.33
N GLU A 84 10.91 -2.35 20.57
CA GLU A 84 9.98 -2.82 19.54
C GLU A 84 9.18 -1.66 18.96
N LEU A 85 8.67 -0.75 19.82
CA LEU A 85 7.97 0.45 19.36
C LEU A 85 8.86 1.35 18.50
N ARG A 86 10.13 1.56 18.89
CA ARG A 86 11.09 2.30 18.06
C ARG A 86 11.27 1.66 16.69
N ASN A 87 11.38 0.33 16.65
CA ASN A 87 11.54 -0.42 15.39
C ASN A 87 10.28 -0.31 14.52
N GLU A 88 9.08 -0.40 15.11
CA GLU A 88 7.80 -0.20 14.45
C GLU A 88 7.73 1.20 13.80
N VAL A 89 8.00 2.24 14.59
CA VAL A 89 8.04 3.64 14.11
C VAL A 89 9.02 3.79 12.96
N LYS A 90 10.24 3.26 13.09
CA LYS A 90 11.27 3.33 12.06
C LYS A 90 10.84 2.64 10.76
N GLN A 91 10.18 1.49 10.86
CA GLN A 91 9.70 0.75 9.68
C GLN A 91 8.57 1.48 8.95
N LEU A 92 7.69 2.17 9.68
CA LEU A 92 6.51 2.81 9.12
C LEU A 92 6.78 4.22 8.60
N ILE A 93 7.41 5.06 9.44
CA ILE A 93 7.53 6.51 9.24
C ILE A 93 8.96 7.05 9.39
N GLY A 94 9.93 6.22 9.73
CA GLY A 94 11.32 6.66 9.91
C GLY A 94 12.00 7.06 8.60
N PRO A 95 13.08 7.86 8.65
CA PRO A 95 13.83 8.25 7.47
C PRO A 95 14.59 7.06 6.86
N GLY A 96 14.75 7.08 5.56
CA GLY A 96 15.57 6.12 4.82
C GLY A 96 14.91 4.77 4.58
N ASN A 97 13.92 4.73 3.67
CA ASN A 97 13.27 3.51 3.21
C ASN A 97 12.13 2.97 4.11
N SER A 98 11.39 3.85 4.77
CA SER A 98 10.17 3.48 5.49
C SER A 98 9.03 3.06 4.55
N ALA A 99 7.98 2.46 5.13
CA ALA A 99 6.79 2.06 4.37
C ALA A 99 6.15 3.27 3.67
N ILE A 100 6.01 4.39 4.38
CA ILE A 100 5.45 5.63 3.84
C ILE A 100 6.30 6.19 2.71
N GLU A 101 7.63 6.28 2.86
CA GLU A 101 8.51 6.79 1.81
C GLU A 101 8.43 5.95 0.54
N ARG A 102 8.49 4.62 0.66
CA ARG A 102 8.38 3.73 -0.48
C ARG A 102 7.03 3.85 -1.18
N LEU A 103 5.94 3.90 -0.40
CA LEU A 103 4.60 4.02 -0.95
C LEU A 103 4.41 5.36 -1.66
N LYS A 104 4.96 6.45 -1.11
CA LYS A 104 4.96 7.78 -1.75
C LYS A 104 5.70 7.75 -3.09
N GLU A 105 6.87 7.14 -3.15
CA GLU A 105 7.63 7.03 -4.40
C GLU A 105 6.86 6.26 -5.49
N ARG A 106 6.14 5.21 -5.10
CA ARG A 106 5.27 4.44 -6.01
C ARG A 106 4.04 5.26 -6.42
N GLU A 107 3.45 6.02 -5.51
CA GLU A 107 2.34 6.91 -5.82
C GLU A 107 2.76 7.99 -6.83
N ASP A 108 3.91 8.62 -6.64
CA ASP A 108 4.47 9.62 -7.55
C ASP A 108 4.73 9.01 -8.95
N TRP A 109 5.20 7.75 -8.99
CA TRP A 109 5.35 7.02 -10.24
C TRP A 109 3.99 6.80 -10.93
N ILE A 110 2.98 6.33 -10.22
CA ILE A 110 1.61 6.14 -10.76
C ILE A 110 1.04 7.46 -11.28
N ARG A 111 1.19 8.55 -10.54
CA ARG A 111 0.73 9.89 -10.96
C ARG A 111 1.40 10.35 -12.25
N SER A 112 2.70 10.17 -12.37
CA SER A 112 3.45 10.57 -13.57
C SER A 112 3.16 9.67 -14.78
N HIS A 113 2.67 8.44 -14.58
CA HIS A 113 2.32 7.48 -15.63
C HIS A 113 0.80 7.21 -15.69
N MET A 114 -0.02 8.12 -15.21
CA MET A 114 -1.49 7.95 -15.10
C MET A 114 -2.12 7.45 -16.41
N ASN A 115 -1.77 8.04 -17.53
CA ASN A 115 -2.31 7.63 -18.84
C ASN A 115 -1.95 6.18 -19.20
N THR A 116 -0.74 5.74 -18.89
CA THR A 116 -0.30 4.35 -19.11
C THR A 116 -1.09 3.38 -18.22
N VAL A 117 -1.26 3.75 -16.94
CA VAL A 117 -2.07 2.98 -15.98
C VAL A 117 -3.50 2.80 -16.49
N LEU A 118 -4.16 3.91 -16.84
CA LEU A 118 -5.55 3.87 -17.30
C LEU A 118 -5.71 3.09 -18.62
N THR A 119 -4.72 3.16 -19.52
CA THR A 119 -4.70 2.36 -20.75
C THR A 119 -4.63 0.87 -20.46
N GLU A 120 -3.74 0.44 -19.56
CA GLU A 120 -3.57 -0.96 -19.16
C GLU A 120 -4.89 -1.55 -18.64
N PHE A 121 -5.62 -0.77 -17.86
CA PHE A 121 -6.92 -1.18 -17.32
C PHE A 121 -8.11 -0.86 -18.24
N LYS A 122 -7.86 -0.47 -19.50
CA LYS A 122 -8.88 -0.17 -20.53
C LYS A 122 -9.87 0.94 -20.14
N ILE A 123 -9.40 1.91 -19.38
CA ILE A 123 -10.20 3.06 -18.97
C ILE A 123 -10.11 4.14 -20.04
N HIS A 124 -11.24 4.47 -20.66
CA HIS A 124 -11.31 5.44 -21.73
C HIS A 124 -11.43 6.89 -21.22
N ASN A 125 -12.19 7.12 -20.15
CA ASN A 125 -12.31 8.45 -19.55
C ASN A 125 -11.15 8.71 -18.59
N ARG A 126 -10.20 9.52 -19.03
CA ARG A 126 -8.92 9.75 -18.31
C ARG A 126 -8.90 11.01 -17.44
N ASN A 127 -9.97 11.81 -17.49
CA ASN A 127 -9.99 13.07 -16.75
C ASN A 127 -10.45 12.89 -15.31
N GLY A 128 -9.84 13.67 -14.40
CA GLY A 128 -10.26 13.74 -13.00
C GLY A 128 -9.89 12.53 -12.14
N TRP A 129 -8.94 11.69 -12.60
CA TRP A 129 -8.39 10.61 -11.79
C TRP A 129 -7.41 11.13 -10.74
N PHE A 130 -7.46 10.54 -9.56
CA PHE A 130 -6.53 10.83 -8.48
C PHE A 130 -6.06 9.54 -7.80
N THR A 131 -4.98 9.66 -7.04
CA THR A 131 -4.41 8.56 -6.26
C THR A 131 -4.66 8.74 -4.79
N GLN A 132 -4.85 7.64 -4.08
CA GLN A 132 -4.91 7.59 -2.62
C GLN A 132 -3.97 6.49 -2.13
N ALA A 133 -2.91 6.88 -1.43
CA ALA A 133 -1.92 5.96 -0.87
C ALA A 133 -2.21 5.75 0.63
N ILE A 134 -2.17 4.50 1.10
CA ILE A 134 -2.52 4.13 2.48
C ILE A 134 -1.57 3.03 2.96
N VAL A 135 -1.01 3.16 4.14
CA VAL A 135 -0.36 2.05 4.85
C VAL A 135 -1.40 1.37 5.72
N VAL A 136 -1.67 0.09 5.47
CA VAL A 136 -2.63 -0.70 6.24
C VAL A 136 -1.89 -1.64 7.17
N VAL A 137 -2.24 -1.61 8.44
CA VAL A 137 -1.68 -2.47 9.49
C VAL A 137 -2.70 -3.51 9.98
N SER A 138 -2.21 -4.65 10.45
CA SER A 138 -3.05 -5.79 10.82
C SER A 138 -3.92 -5.55 12.06
N HIS A 139 -3.57 -4.59 12.89
CA HIS A 139 -4.28 -4.23 14.12
C HIS A 139 -3.90 -2.79 14.53
N PRO A 140 -4.67 -2.14 15.43
CA PRO A 140 -4.31 -0.82 15.93
C PRO A 140 -2.93 -0.81 16.59
N ILE A 141 -2.11 0.17 16.24
CA ILE A 141 -0.75 0.35 16.75
C ILE A 141 -0.54 1.77 17.24
N LEU A 142 0.43 1.96 18.14
CA LEU A 142 0.69 3.30 18.70
C LEU A 142 1.22 4.28 17.66
N SER A 143 2.01 3.83 16.69
CA SER A 143 2.57 4.69 15.64
C SER A 143 1.52 5.28 14.69
N GLU A 144 0.29 4.76 14.63
CA GLU A 144 -0.80 5.40 13.86
C GLU A 144 -1.15 6.81 14.37
N TYR A 145 -0.91 7.07 15.66
CA TYR A 145 -1.19 8.35 16.32
C TYR A 145 -0.02 9.34 16.26
N LEU A 146 1.14 8.90 15.79
CA LEU A 146 2.29 9.78 15.63
C LEU A 146 2.07 10.69 14.43
N ARG A 147 2.28 11.98 14.62
CA ARG A 147 2.27 12.94 13.52
C ARG A 147 3.45 12.70 12.61
N HIS A 148 3.19 12.59 11.34
CA HIS A 148 4.20 12.55 10.27
C HIS A 148 3.77 13.48 9.15
N ASP A 149 4.73 14.07 8.46
CA ASP A 149 4.49 15.07 7.40
C ASP A 149 3.98 14.47 6.08
N ALA A 150 3.84 13.16 6.02
CA ALA A 150 3.33 12.48 4.84
C ALA A 150 1.80 12.50 4.83
N ASN A 151 1.22 12.90 3.70
CA ASN A 151 -0.23 12.80 3.44
C ASN A 151 -0.72 11.34 3.28
N ILE A 152 0.06 10.38 3.75
CA ILE A 152 -0.23 8.95 3.66
C ILE A 152 -0.60 8.46 5.06
N PRO A 153 -1.87 8.15 5.31
CA PRO A 153 -2.32 7.64 6.60
C PRO A 153 -1.81 6.22 6.87
N VAL A 154 -1.58 5.94 8.14
CA VAL A 154 -1.37 4.57 8.65
C VAL A 154 -2.63 4.18 9.39
N ILE A 155 -3.34 3.17 8.93
CA ILE A 155 -4.63 2.78 9.49
C ILE A 155 -4.72 1.26 9.72
N PRO A 156 -5.39 0.80 10.79
CA PRO A 156 -5.67 -0.61 10.97
C PRO A 156 -6.73 -1.09 9.97
N ILE A 157 -6.66 -2.36 9.60
CA ILE A 157 -7.55 -2.95 8.58
C ILE A 157 -9.03 -2.77 8.90
N GLU A 158 -9.39 -2.77 10.18
CA GLU A 158 -10.78 -2.59 10.64
C GLU A 158 -11.36 -1.21 10.27
N LYS A 159 -10.50 -0.20 10.05
CA LYS A 159 -10.89 1.15 9.67
C LYS A 159 -10.82 1.40 8.16
N LEU A 160 -10.35 0.44 7.35
CA LEU A 160 -10.07 0.65 5.93
C LEU A 160 -11.33 1.03 5.15
N GLU A 161 -12.43 0.29 5.30
CA GLU A 161 -13.67 0.56 4.57
C GLU A 161 -14.24 1.94 4.90
N SER A 162 -14.32 2.30 6.18
CA SER A 162 -14.81 3.62 6.60
C SER A 162 -13.93 4.75 6.09
N HIS A 163 -12.60 4.57 6.10
CA HIS A 163 -11.65 5.55 5.58
C HIS A 163 -11.82 5.77 4.07
N LEU A 164 -11.97 4.70 3.30
CA LEU A 164 -12.15 4.76 1.84
C LEU A 164 -13.48 5.37 1.43
N SER A 165 -14.53 5.19 2.25
CA SER A 165 -15.88 5.74 2.01
C SER A 165 -15.95 7.24 2.31
N THR A 166 -15.13 7.75 3.22
CA THR A 166 -15.15 9.17 3.66
C THR A 166 -14.36 10.08 2.70
N THR A 167 -13.41 9.52 1.94
CA THR A 167 -12.57 10.27 1.01
C THR A 167 -13.27 10.35 -0.37
N LYS A 168 -14.22 11.29 -0.48
CA LYS A 168 -14.91 11.65 -1.74
C LYS A 168 -14.30 12.91 -2.32
#